data_b098594c606588c9cda87243e4fe6376
#
_entry.id   b098594c606588c9cda87243e4fe6376
#
_cell.length_a   1.000
_cell.length_b   1.000
_cell.length_c   1.000
_cell.angle_alpha   90.00
_cell.angle_beta   90.00
_cell.angle_gamma   90.00
#
_symmetry.space_group_name_H-M   'P 1'
#
loop_
_entity.id
_entity.type
_entity.pdbx_description
1 polymer ?
#
loop_
_entity_poly.entity_id
_entity_poly.type
_entity_poly.pdbx_seq_one_letter_code
_entity_poly.pdbx_strand_id
1 'polypeptide(L)'
;LGEMIKIGRRGSLTAELEIFGIQGHIAYPHLSNNPINTLVKICSELKKKKLDKGNKNFQPSNLEFTSLFVNNKAHNVIPSSAKAQFNVRYNNLQTASKLKRKINITIKKITKKNKCNYKINYLENGDSFWTRPGKNIFLAKKVIKKITKVNPVFSTTGGTSDARFIKKIAPC
;
A
#
# COMPACT_ATOMS: atom_id res chain seq x y z
N LEU A 1 19.78 -12.18 15.49
CA LEU A 1 19.09 -11.56 16.63
C LEU A 1 19.97 -10.46 17.24
N GLY A 2 19.35 -9.35 17.72
CA GLY A 2 20.08 -8.27 18.38
C GLY A 2 20.61 -7.17 17.45
N GLU A 3 20.45 -7.27 16.13
CA GLU A 3 21.00 -6.28 15.17
C GLU A 3 20.24 -4.96 15.17
N MET A 4 18.95 -4.97 15.54
CA MET A 4 18.12 -3.77 15.54
C MET A 4 17.04 -3.75 16.61
N ILE A 5 16.74 -2.56 17.11
CA ILE A 5 15.62 -2.25 17.99
C ILE A 5 14.57 -1.51 17.16
N LYS A 6 13.36 -2.05 17.08
CA LYS A 6 12.26 -1.43 16.35
C LYS A 6 11.63 -0.34 17.22
N ILE A 7 11.74 0.90 16.78
CA ILE A 7 11.20 2.10 17.44
C ILE A 7 10.02 2.71 16.70
N GLY A 8 9.50 2.02 15.70
CA GLY A 8 8.33 2.44 14.93
C GLY A 8 8.04 1.49 13.79
N ARG A 9 6.87 1.66 13.20
CA ARG A 9 6.41 0.89 12.05
C ARG A 9 5.67 1.79 11.07
N ARG A 10 5.76 1.46 9.78
CA ARG A 10 4.93 2.09 8.76
C ARG A 10 3.49 1.60 8.88
N GLY A 11 2.55 2.47 8.51
CA GLY A 11 1.15 2.09 8.33
C GLY A 11 0.96 1.20 7.10
N SER A 12 -0.21 0.59 7.02
CA SER A 12 -0.57 -0.32 5.95
C SER A 12 -2.01 -0.10 5.52
N LEU A 13 -2.21 0.14 4.22
CA LEU A 13 -3.50 0.29 3.57
C LEU A 13 -3.57 -0.70 2.43
N THR A 14 -4.47 -1.68 2.51
CA THR A 14 -4.78 -2.60 1.41
C THR A 14 -5.96 -2.06 0.63
N ALA A 15 -5.97 -2.26 -0.68
CA ALA A 15 -7.09 -1.89 -1.54
C ALA A 15 -7.39 -3.01 -2.53
N GLU A 16 -8.68 -3.23 -2.76
CA GLU A 16 -9.21 -4.10 -3.81
C GLU A 16 -10.00 -3.25 -4.80
N LEU A 17 -9.50 -3.16 -6.01
CA LEU A 17 -10.07 -2.39 -7.10
C LEU A 17 -10.68 -3.33 -8.13
N GLU A 18 -11.93 -3.07 -8.51
CA GLU A 18 -12.61 -3.72 -9.63
C GLU A 18 -13.05 -2.68 -10.64
N ILE A 19 -12.71 -2.90 -11.89
CA ILE A 19 -13.11 -2.08 -13.04
C ILE A 19 -14.16 -2.85 -13.82
N PHE A 20 -15.26 -2.19 -14.15
CA PHE A 20 -16.35 -2.72 -14.95
C PHE A 20 -16.35 -2.07 -16.33
N GLY A 21 -16.42 -2.90 -17.36
CA GLY A 21 -16.53 -2.51 -18.75
C GLY A 21 -17.77 -3.10 -19.42
N ILE A 22 -17.70 -3.21 -20.74
CA ILE A 22 -18.74 -3.84 -21.56
C ILE A 22 -18.10 -5.04 -22.25
N GLN A 23 -18.63 -6.22 -21.97
CA GLN A 23 -18.20 -7.47 -22.59
C GLN A 23 -18.52 -7.46 -24.09
N GLY A 24 -17.66 -8.09 -24.90
CA GLY A 24 -17.90 -8.20 -26.33
C GLY A 24 -16.91 -9.11 -27.06
N HIS A 25 -17.17 -9.40 -28.29
CA HIS A 25 -16.26 -10.16 -29.14
C HIS A 25 -15.09 -9.27 -29.60
N ILE A 26 -13.86 -9.76 -29.58
CA ILE A 26 -12.67 -8.98 -29.94
C ILE A 26 -12.69 -8.46 -31.38
N ALA A 27 -13.41 -9.11 -32.28
CA ALA A 27 -13.58 -8.65 -33.67
C ALA A 27 -14.42 -7.36 -33.79
N TYR A 28 -15.20 -7.02 -32.75
CA TYR A 28 -16.09 -5.85 -32.72
C TYR A 28 -15.78 -4.96 -31.51
N PRO A 29 -14.54 -4.43 -31.36
CA PRO A 29 -14.12 -3.70 -30.18
C PRO A 29 -14.91 -2.40 -29.95
N HIS A 30 -15.53 -1.83 -31.01
CA HIS A 30 -16.37 -0.64 -30.94
C HIS A 30 -17.72 -0.87 -30.21
N LEU A 31 -18.15 -2.12 -30.07
CA LEU A 31 -19.35 -2.51 -29.33
C LEU A 31 -19.06 -2.90 -27.87
N SER A 32 -17.79 -2.86 -27.47
CA SER A 32 -17.33 -3.26 -26.13
C SER A 32 -16.52 -2.16 -25.45
N ASN A 33 -16.24 -2.36 -24.16
CA ASN A 33 -15.34 -1.48 -23.42
C ASN A 33 -14.45 -2.33 -22.51
N ASN A 34 -13.18 -2.45 -22.87
CA ASN A 34 -12.27 -3.37 -22.21
C ASN A 34 -11.79 -2.85 -20.84
N PRO A 35 -12.23 -3.46 -19.71
CA PRO A 35 -11.82 -3.05 -18.37
C PRO A 35 -10.35 -3.35 -18.08
N ILE A 36 -9.73 -4.32 -18.77
CA ILE A 36 -8.30 -4.65 -18.62
C ILE A 36 -7.44 -3.44 -19.01
N ASN A 37 -7.74 -2.82 -20.16
CA ASN A 37 -6.98 -1.66 -20.65
C ASN A 37 -7.06 -0.50 -19.66
N THR A 38 -8.23 -0.29 -19.05
CA THR A 38 -8.44 0.73 -18.03
C THR A 38 -7.69 0.40 -16.75
N LEU A 39 -7.74 -0.86 -16.30
CA LEU A 39 -7.04 -1.33 -15.11
C LEU A 39 -5.52 -1.19 -15.25
N VAL A 40 -4.94 -1.67 -16.35
CA VAL A 40 -3.49 -1.55 -16.64
C VAL A 40 -3.04 -0.09 -16.59
N LYS A 41 -3.82 0.82 -17.18
CA LYS A 41 -3.54 2.26 -17.15
C LYS A 41 -3.57 2.83 -15.74
N ILE A 42 -4.54 2.43 -14.92
CA ILE A 42 -4.62 2.83 -13.51
C ILE A 42 -3.39 2.32 -12.75
N CYS A 43 -3.03 1.03 -12.92
CA CYS A 43 -1.87 0.44 -12.26
C CYS A 43 -0.59 1.20 -12.62
N SER A 44 -0.36 1.49 -13.90
CA SER A 44 0.79 2.24 -14.37
C SER A 44 0.84 3.65 -13.76
N GLU A 45 -0.28 4.39 -13.77
CA GLU A 45 -0.33 5.75 -13.23
C GLU A 45 -0.17 5.79 -11.71
N LEU A 46 -0.66 4.80 -10.97
CA LEU A 46 -0.45 4.71 -9.52
C LEU A 46 1.01 4.38 -9.19
N LYS A 47 1.67 3.51 -9.94
CA LYS A 47 3.11 3.16 -9.75
C LYS A 47 4.06 4.30 -10.06
N LYS A 48 3.77 5.15 -11.04
CA LYS A 48 4.58 6.32 -11.37
C LYS A 48 4.60 7.37 -10.25
N LYS A 49 3.60 7.39 -9.38
CA LYS A 49 3.46 8.41 -8.35
C LYS A 49 4.39 8.14 -7.17
N LYS A 50 5.36 9.02 -6.97
CA LYS A 50 6.10 9.08 -5.70
C LYS A 50 5.16 9.61 -4.63
N LEU A 51 4.90 8.82 -3.59
CA LEU A 51 4.00 9.19 -2.49
C LEU A 51 4.64 10.22 -1.57
N ASP A 52 5.94 10.05 -1.26
CA ASP A 52 6.82 10.96 -0.51
C ASP A 52 8.29 10.56 -0.69
N LYS A 53 9.18 11.30 -0.03
CA LYS A 53 10.63 11.05 -0.05
C LYS A 53 11.13 10.33 1.21
N GLY A 54 10.23 10.00 2.15
CA GLY A 54 10.64 9.55 3.48
C GLY A 54 11.20 10.67 4.34
N ASN A 55 11.80 10.30 5.46
CA ASN A 55 12.50 11.22 6.35
C ASN A 55 13.59 10.47 7.16
N LYS A 56 14.27 11.16 8.07
CA LYS A 56 15.35 10.58 8.90
C LYS A 56 14.97 9.31 9.67
N ASN A 57 13.68 9.12 9.96
CA ASN A 57 13.18 7.98 10.75
C ASN A 57 12.52 6.92 9.90
N PHE A 58 12.06 7.26 8.69
CA PHE A 58 11.27 6.38 7.84
C PHE A 58 11.72 6.41 6.39
N GLN A 59 11.74 5.23 5.79
CA GLN A 59 11.85 5.09 4.34
C GLN A 59 10.66 5.75 3.63
N PRO A 60 10.76 6.03 2.33
CA PRO A 60 9.63 6.48 1.51
C PRO A 60 8.45 5.53 1.59
N SER A 61 7.25 6.09 1.52
CA SER A 61 6.04 5.30 1.32
C SER A 61 6.03 4.69 -0.06
N ASN A 62 5.54 3.45 -0.17
CA ASN A 62 5.48 2.72 -1.43
C ASN A 62 4.12 2.04 -1.63
N LEU A 63 3.74 1.88 -2.89
CA LEU A 63 2.57 1.13 -3.32
C LEU A 63 3.04 -0.06 -4.17
N GLU A 64 2.56 -1.27 -3.85
CA GLU A 64 2.83 -2.47 -4.62
C GLU A 64 1.53 -3.20 -4.95
N PHE A 65 1.38 -3.59 -6.22
CA PHE A 65 0.32 -4.48 -6.64
C PHE A 65 0.68 -5.91 -6.24
N THR A 66 -0.28 -6.60 -5.63
CA THR A 66 -0.10 -7.98 -5.13
C THR A 66 -0.88 -9.00 -5.95
N SER A 67 -1.90 -8.55 -6.69
CA SER A 67 -2.68 -9.43 -7.57
C SER A 67 -3.32 -8.64 -8.71
N LEU A 68 -3.36 -9.26 -9.89
CA LEU A 68 -4.19 -8.88 -11.03
C LEU A 68 -5.00 -10.12 -11.42
N PHE A 69 -6.31 -9.98 -11.52
CA PHE A 69 -7.20 -11.10 -11.79
C PHE A 69 -8.30 -10.72 -12.79
N VAL A 70 -8.49 -11.57 -13.78
CA VAL A 70 -9.59 -11.48 -14.76
C VAL A 70 -10.20 -12.86 -14.91
N ASN A 71 -11.45 -13.01 -14.55
CA ASN A 71 -12.17 -14.28 -14.73
C ASN A 71 -12.67 -14.40 -16.18
N ASN A 72 -11.75 -14.69 -17.09
CA ASN A 72 -12.05 -14.88 -18.50
C ASN A 72 -11.29 -16.09 -19.06
N LYS A 73 -12.01 -17.10 -19.49
CA LYS A 73 -11.46 -18.30 -20.11
C LYS A 73 -11.46 -18.25 -21.64
N ALA A 74 -12.27 -17.36 -22.23
CA ALA A 74 -12.41 -17.24 -23.67
C ALA A 74 -11.34 -16.30 -24.23
N HIS A 75 -10.58 -16.75 -25.21
CA HIS A 75 -9.50 -15.97 -25.84
C HIS A 75 -10.01 -14.90 -26.83
N ASN A 76 -11.23 -15.01 -27.28
CA ASN A 76 -11.87 -14.11 -28.25
C ASN A 76 -12.97 -13.21 -27.67
N VAL A 77 -13.07 -13.13 -26.33
CA VAL A 77 -14.07 -12.32 -25.63
C VAL A 77 -13.38 -11.29 -24.72
N ILE A 78 -13.76 -10.03 -24.86
CA ILE A 78 -13.41 -8.97 -23.91
C ILE A 78 -14.23 -9.18 -22.63
N PRO A 79 -13.63 -9.25 -21.44
CA PRO A 79 -14.36 -9.51 -20.20
C PRO A 79 -15.21 -8.31 -19.76
N SER A 80 -16.19 -8.57 -18.89
CA SER A 80 -17.02 -7.51 -18.28
C SER A 80 -16.34 -6.81 -17.09
N SER A 81 -15.38 -7.46 -16.42
CA SER A 81 -14.65 -6.86 -15.32
C SER A 81 -13.21 -7.33 -15.22
N ALA A 82 -12.38 -6.54 -14.52
CA ALA A 82 -11.00 -6.86 -14.19
C ALA A 82 -10.67 -6.32 -12.79
N LYS A 83 -9.88 -7.07 -12.01
CA LYS A 83 -9.58 -6.78 -10.61
C LYS A 83 -8.08 -6.60 -10.37
N ALA A 84 -7.75 -5.73 -9.43
CA ALA A 84 -6.42 -5.59 -8.87
C ALA A 84 -6.47 -5.51 -7.35
N GLN A 85 -5.46 -6.10 -6.69
CA GLN A 85 -5.21 -5.88 -5.29
C GLN A 85 -3.85 -5.21 -5.13
N PHE A 86 -3.75 -4.25 -4.22
CA PHE A 86 -2.49 -3.58 -3.91
C PHE A 86 -2.42 -3.18 -2.44
N ASN A 87 -1.21 -3.01 -1.95
CA ASN A 87 -0.94 -2.53 -0.61
C ASN A 87 -0.05 -1.29 -0.63
N VAL A 88 -0.37 -0.34 0.23
CA VAL A 88 0.45 0.86 0.46
C VAL A 88 1.07 0.78 1.84
N ARG A 89 2.41 0.77 1.90
CA ARG A 89 3.17 0.95 3.13
C ARG A 89 3.55 2.42 3.26
N TYR A 90 3.05 3.09 4.30
CA TYR A 90 3.22 4.52 4.44
C TYR A 90 3.84 4.94 5.77
N ASN A 91 4.64 5.97 5.72
CA ASN A 91 5.31 6.58 6.85
C ASN A 91 4.44 7.68 7.49
N ASN A 92 4.96 8.38 8.47
CA ASN A 92 4.27 9.42 9.24
C ASN A 92 4.04 10.75 8.48
N LEU A 93 4.49 10.87 7.22
CA LEU A 93 4.16 12.00 6.34
C LEU A 93 2.80 11.82 5.63
N GLN A 94 2.26 10.59 5.68
CA GLN A 94 1.00 10.23 5.06
C GLN A 94 -0.02 9.78 6.10
N THR A 95 -1.31 9.84 5.72
CA THR A 95 -2.41 9.20 6.44
C THR A 95 -3.21 8.35 5.47
N ALA A 96 -3.92 7.33 5.98
CA ALA A 96 -4.79 6.50 5.16
C ALA A 96 -5.77 7.34 4.35
N SER A 97 -6.39 8.36 4.97
CA SER A 97 -7.34 9.26 4.31
C SER A 97 -6.71 10.05 3.15
N LYS A 98 -5.51 10.63 3.34
CA LYS A 98 -4.79 11.32 2.26
C LYS A 98 -4.46 10.39 1.10
N LEU A 99 -4.04 9.15 1.40
CA LEU A 99 -3.71 8.14 0.40
C LEU A 99 -4.96 7.71 -0.38
N LYS A 100 -6.07 7.37 0.30
CA LYS A 100 -7.35 7.05 -0.33
C LYS A 100 -7.79 8.16 -1.28
N ARG A 101 -7.74 9.42 -0.84
CA ARG A 101 -8.10 10.57 -1.67
C ARG A 101 -7.25 10.65 -2.94
N LYS A 102 -5.91 10.54 -2.82
CA LYS A 102 -4.99 10.59 -3.98
C LYS A 102 -5.24 9.44 -4.96
N ILE A 103 -5.48 8.23 -4.45
CA ILE A 103 -5.78 7.03 -5.24
C ILE A 103 -7.12 7.23 -5.97
N ASN A 104 -8.18 7.61 -5.25
CA ASN A 104 -9.52 7.79 -5.82
C ASN A 104 -9.54 8.86 -6.91
N ILE A 105 -8.82 9.98 -6.76
CA ILE A 105 -8.70 11.01 -7.79
C ILE A 105 -8.12 10.41 -9.07
N THR A 106 -7.08 9.58 -8.96
CA THR A 106 -6.43 8.96 -10.11
C THR A 106 -7.36 7.98 -10.81
N ILE A 107 -8.01 7.10 -10.05
CA ILE A 107 -8.95 6.11 -10.57
C ILE A 107 -10.11 6.82 -11.27
N LYS A 108 -10.77 7.78 -10.58
CA LYS A 108 -11.90 8.53 -11.12
C LYS A 108 -11.56 9.26 -12.43
N LYS A 109 -10.37 9.86 -12.52
CA LYS A 109 -9.92 10.54 -13.74
C LYS A 109 -9.80 9.57 -14.92
N ILE A 110 -9.22 8.39 -14.70
CA ILE A 110 -8.96 7.41 -15.76
C ILE A 110 -10.25 6.70 -16.17
N THR A 111 -11.06 6.27 -15.19
CA THR A 111 -12.34 5.57 -15.48
C THR A 111 -13.32 6.48 -16.20
N LYS A 112 -13.41 7.77 -15.82
CA LYS A 112 -14.23 8.75 -16.54
C LYS A 112 -13.80 8.89 -18.01
N LYS A 113 -12.47 9.01 -18.25
CA LYS A 113 -11.94 9.12 -19.63
C LYS A 113 -12.21 7.88 -20.46
N ASN A 114 -12.15 6.70 -19.86
CA ASN A 114 -12.34 5.41 -20.53
C ASN A 114 -13.78 4.90 -20.46
N LYS A 115 -14.73 5.70 -19.95
CA LYS A 115 -16.15 5.34 -19.81
C LYS A 115 -16.38 4.00 -19.09
N CYS A 116 -15.57 3.70 -18.09
CA CYS A 116 -15.70 2.51 -17.24
C CYS A 116 -16.26 2.89 -15.86
N ASN A 117 -16.98 1.97 -15.24
CA ASN A 117 -17.32 2.05 -13.82
C ASN A 117 -16.25 1.36 -12.96
N TYR A 118 -16.24 1.66 -11.65
CA TYR A 118 -15.33 0.99 -10.72
C TYR A 118 -15.93 0.85 -9.33
N LYS A 119 -15.43 -0.14 -8.60
CA LYS A 119 -15.63 -0.30 -7.16
C LYS A 119 -14.26 -0.43 -6.51
N ILE A 120 -14.06 0.22 -5.36
CA ILE A 120 -12.83 0.09 -4.59
C ILE A 120 -13.16 -0.08 -3.11
N ASN A 121 -12.60 -1.11 -2.50
CA ASN A 121 -12.69 -1.39 -1.08
C ASN A 121 -11.32 -1.17 -0.45
N TYR A 122 -11.29 -0.58 0.75
CA TYR A 122 -10.07 -0.34 1.50
C TYR A 122 -10.11 -1.06 2.84
N LEU A 123 -8.99 -1.70 3.19
CA LEU A 123 -8.74 -2.26 4.51
C LEU A 123 -7.56 -1.50 5.15
N GLU A 124 -7.84 -0.79 6.23
CA GLU A 124 -6.82 -0.10 7.02
C GLU A 124 -6.23 -1.06 8.05
N ASN A 125 -5.01 -1.49 7.82
CA ASN A 125 -4.33 -2.45 8.72
C ASN A 125 -3.57 -1.74 9.87
N GLY A 126 -3.67 -0.42 9.97
CA GLY A 126 -3.12 0.41 11.02
C GLY A 126 -2.24 1.55 10.52
N ASP A 127 -2.17 2.60 11.34
CA ASP A 127 -1.38 3.79 11.07
C ASP A 127 0.11 3.58 11.36
N SER A 128 0.93 4.47 10.78
CA SER A 128 2.33 4.54 11.13
C SER A 128 2.49 5.08 12.55
N PHE A 129 3.46 4.55 13.28
CA PHE A 129 3.84 5.09 14.59
C PHE A 129 5.36 5.15 14.74
N TRP A 130 5.80 6.05 15.58
CA TRP A 130 7.21 6.22 15.94
C TRP A 130 7.33 6.59 17.41
N THR A 131 8.27 5.97 18.07
CA THR A 131 8.63 6.25 19.46
C THR A 131 10.00 6.90 19.50
N ARG A 132 10.08 8.10 20.06
CA ARG A 132 11.37 8.75 20.29
C ARG A 132 12.19 7.91 21.25
N PRO A 133 13.43 7.55 20.91
CA PRO A 133 14.30 6.81 21.83
C PRO A 133 14.50 7.58 23.14
N GLY A 134 14.09 6.97 24.25
CA GLY A 134 14.23 7.47 25.60
C GLY A 134 15.14 6.57 26.45
N LYS A 135 15.25 6.86 27.75
CA LYS A 135 16.13 6.17 28.71
C LYS A 135 16.02 4.63 28.63
N ASN A 136 14.79 4.11 28.58
CA ASN A 136 14.55 2.65 28.55
C ASN A 136 15.02 2.00 27.25
N ILE A 137 14.84 2.68 26.10
CA ILE A 137 15.31 2.18 24.81
C ILE A 137 16.84 2.17 24.72
N PHE A 138 17.50 3.21 25.27
CA PHE A 138 18.96 3.23 25.38
C PHE A 138 19.50 2.18 26.36
N LEU A 139 18.78 1.92 27.46
CA LEU A 139 19.13 0.83 28.38
C LEU A 139 19.03 -0.53 27.68
N ALA A 140 17.91 -0.80 26.99
CA ALA A 140 17.75 -2.02 26.19
C ALA A 140 18.88 -2.18 25.17
N LYS A 141 19.25 -1.11 24.46
CA LYS A 141 20.39 -1.11 23.53
C LYS A 141 21.71 -1.52 24.23
N LYS A 142 21.98 -0.97 25.41
CA LYS A 142 23.20 -1.27 26.21
C LYS A 142 23.21 -2.75 26.64
N VAL A 143 22.08 -3.28 27.12
CA VAL A 143 21.95 -4.67 27.56
C VAL A 143 22.14 -5.64 26.37
N ILE A 144 21.47 -5.39 25.25
CA ILE A 144 21.62 -6.22 24.04
C ILE A 144 23.08 -6.23 23.61
N LYS A 145 23.75 -5.07 23.52
CA LYS A 145 25.16 -4.98 23.16
C LYS A 145 26.05 -5.78 24.12
N LYS A 146 25.78 -5.72 25.44
CA LYS A 146 26.56 -6.46 26.45
C LYS A 146 26.44 -7.98 26.25
N ILE A 147 25.22 -8.48 25.98
CA ILE A 147 24.94 -9.92 25.89
C ILE A 147 25.35 -10.47 24.52
N THR A 148 24.94 -9.82 23.43
CA THR A 148 25.11 -10.34 22.07
C THR A 148 26.42 -9.90 21.40
N LYS A 149 27.16 -8.94 22.01
CA LYS A 149 28.31 -8.25 21.42
C LYS A 149 27.98 -7.46 20.13
N VAL A 150 26.72 -7.44 19.70
CA VAL A 150 26.24 -6.67 18.54
C VAL A 150 25.74 -5.30 19.00
N ASN A 151 26.11 -4.23 18.31
CA ASN A 151 25.59 -2.88 18.60
C ASN A 151 24.30 -2.63 17.80
N PRO A 152 23.09 -2.76 18.40
CA PRO A 152 21.85 -2.67 17.64
C PRO A 152 21.61 -1.25 17.15
N VAL A 153 21.04 -1.15 15.93
CA VAL A 153 20.59 0.10 15.33
C VAL A 153 19.09 0.31 15.58
N PHE A 154 18.67 1.57 15.69
CA PHE A 154 17.24 1.90 15.74
C PHE A 154 16.64 1.83 14.34
N SER A 155 15.45 1.22 14.22
CA SER A 155 14.86 0.97 12.94
C SER A 155 13.33 1.07 12.97
N THR A 156 12.76 1.54 11.85
CA THR A 156 11.31 1.56 11.59
C THR A 156 10.91 0.61 10.45
N THR A 157 11.87 -0.19 9.96
CA THR A 157 11.66 -1.14 8.85
C THR A 157 10.84 -2.35 9.27
N GLY A 158 10.29 -3.07 8.29
CA GLY A 158 9.51 -4.30 8.46
C GLY A 158 8.00 -4.09 8.35
N GLY A 159 7.26 -5.14 8.63
CA GLY A 159 5.81 -5.17 8.60
C GLY A 159 5.15 -4.40 9.75
N THR A 160 3.82 -4.41 9.79
CA THR A 160 3.04 -3.90 10.92
C THR A 160 3.27 -4.73 12.17
N SER A 161 2.96 -4.17 13.34
CA SER A 161 3.13 -4.81 14.65
C SER A 161 1.99 -4.38 15.56
N ASP A 162 1.62 -5.24 16.52
CA ASP A 162 0.62 -4.92 17.54
C ASP A 162 1.05 -3.80 18.49
N ALA A 163 2.33 -3.43 18.48
CA ALA A 163 2.83 -2.22 19.10
C ALA A 163 2.06 -0.95 18.70
N ARG A 164 1.39 -0.93 17.53
CA ARG A 164 0.49 0.16 17.11
C ARG A 164 -0.70 0.36 18.03
N PHE A 165 -1.18 -0.70 18.67
CA PHE A 165 -2.26 -0.64 19.66
C PHE A 165 -1.71 -0.27 21.03
N ILE A 166 -0.63 -0.92 21.45
CA ILE A 166 0.03 -0.69 22.75
C ILE A 166 0.51 0.76 22.86
N LYS A 167 1.00 1.35 21.77
CA LYS A 167 1.43 2.75 21.70
C LYS A 167 0.37 3.75 22.14
N LYS A 168 -0.93 3.39 22.08
CA LYS A 168 -2.03 4.26 22.52
C LYS A 168 -2.18 4.34 24.03
N ILE A 169 -1.62 3.38 24.76
CA ILE A 169 -1.76 3.23 26.22
C ILE A 169 -0.42 3.24 26.93
N ALA A 170 0.69 2.94 26.25
CA ALA A 170 2.03 2.92 26.83
C ALA A 170 3.09 3.30 25.80
N PRO A 171 4.25 3.82 26.24
CA PRO A 171 5.44 3.98 25.39
C PRO A 171 5.89 2.61 24.83
N CYS A 172 6.07 2.54 23.50
CA CYS A 172 6.36 1.28 22.81
C CYS A 172 7.50 1.48 21.79
#